data_f8960cd0025c4170b684ae00108eea7e
#
_entry.id   f8960cd0025c4170b684ae00108eea7e
#
_cell.length_a   1.000
_cell.length_b   1.000
_cell.length_c   1.000
_cell.angle_alpha   90.00
_cell.angle_beta   90.00
_cell.angle_gamma   90.00
#
_symmetry.space_group_name_H-M   'P 1'
#
loop_
_entity.id
_entity.type
_entity.pdbx_description
1 polymer ?
#
loop_
_entity_poly.entity_id
_entity_poly.type
_entity_poly.pdbx_seq_one_letter_code
_entity_poly.pdbx_strand_id
1 'polypeptide(L)'
;MENGSNKSKFEGMFMGANLKGAQIIVANESGGTVVYHQHAAPKVERIHFPLDGTEAQGREVFQKLIDKKFIAPDSDEESFLFVMGYKAEINGEVKQIVWLSTKQMAREFVTMKNQKAINSKQLKMGTLEEMTEKLFVKDGKPLKLANNKSVESIELDDLKEIFRPKSTIN
;
A
#
# COMPACT_ATOMS: atom_id res chain seq x y z
N MET A 1 52.66 -8.87 -19.55
CA MET A 1 51.86 -9.32 -18.39
C MET A 1 51.29 -8.11 -17.66
N GLU A 2 50.14 -7.63 -18.10
CA GLU A 2 49.39 -6.66 -17.33
C GLU A 2 47.91 -6.84 -17.68
N ASN A 3 47.27 -7.69 -16.90
CA ASN A 3 45.80 -7.84 -16.88
C ASN A 3 45.26 -7.00 -15.71
N GLY A 4 45.42 -5.69 -15.81
CA GLY A 4 44.95 -4.79 -14.80
C GLY A 4 44.19 -3.66 -15.42
N SER A 5 42.93 -3.51 -15.02
CA SER A 5 42.29 -2.20 -15.03
C SER A 5 41.44 -1.78 -16.23
N ASN A 6 40.58 -2.66 -16.76
CA ASN A 6 39.45 -2.16 -17.57
C ASN A 6 38.11 -2.10 -16.82
N LYS A 7 38.03 -2.63 -15.61
CA LYS A 7 36.83 -2.58 -14.78
C LYS A 7 36.54 -1.17 -14.22
N SER A 8 37.58 -0.42 -13.87
CA SER A 8 37.40 0.87 -13.18
C SER A 8 36.98 2.03 -14.08
N LYS A 9 37.19 1.93 -15.41
CA LYS A 9 36.80 3.01 -16.35
C LYS A 9 35.30 3.08 -16.61
N PHE A 10 34.61 1.95 -16.51
CA PHE A 10 33.16 1.91 -16.76
C PHE A 10 32.32 2.18 -15.52
N GLU A 11 32.78 1.83 -14.33
CA GLU A 11 32.07 2.11 -13.07
C GLU A 11 31.91 3.61 -12.80
N GLY A 12 32.88 4.43 -13.20
CA GLY A 12 32.82 5.89 -13.03
C GLY A 12 31.92 6.60 -14.01
N MET A 13 31.62 6.01 -15.17
CA MET A 13 30.90 6.68 -16.24
C MET A 13 29.38 6.69 -16.05
N PHE A 14 28.86 5.85 -15.15
CA PHE A 14 27.42 5.69 -14.90
C PHE A 14 27.01 6.08 -13.47
N MET A 15 27.93 6.60 -12.68
CA MET A 15 27.63 7.12 -11.34
C MET A 15 26.71 8.35 -11.46
N GLY A 16 25.45 8.17 -11.15
CA GLY A 16 24.43 9.22 -11.17
C GLY A 16 23.45 9.17 -12.35
N ALA A 17 23.66 8.29 -13.33
CA ALA A 17 22.68 8.10 -14.40
C ALA A 17 21.49 7.24 -13.93
N ASN A 18 20.28 7.76 -14.07
CA ASN A 18 19.08 6.98 -13.82
C ASN A 18 18.78 6.07 -15.02
N LEU A 19 19.38 4.89 -15.02
CA LEU A 19 19.30 3.92 -16.13
C LEU A 19 18.08 2.98 -16.04
N LYS A 20 17.01 3.39 -15.36
CA LYS A 20 15.78 2.60 -15.29
C LYS A 20 15.25 2.31 -16.68
N GLY A 21 15.32 1.05 -17.09
CA GLY A 21 14.82 0.59 -18.38
C GLY A 21 15.78 0.79 -19.56
N ALA A 22 16.98 1.27 -19.35
CA ALA A 22 17.97 1.43 -20.40
C ALA A 22 18.67 0.09 -20.72
N GLN A 23 18.79 -0.20 -22.00
CA GLN A 23 19.62 -1.29 -22.50
C GLN A 23 21.04 -0.75 -22.69
N ILE A 24 22.01 -1.27 -21.97
CA ILE A 24 23.42 -0.90 -22.13
C ILE A 24 24.04 -1.88 -23.10
N ILE A 25 24.45 -1.38 -24.25
CA ILE A 25 25.20 -2.15 -25.26
C ILE A 25 26.66 -1.72 -25.14
N VAL A 26 27.51 -2.65 -24.70
CA VAL A 26 28.95 -2.45 -24.65
C VAL A 26 29.57 -3.30 -25.74
N ALA A 27 30.17 -2.66 -26.74
CA ALA A 27 31.01 -3.34 -27.70
C ALA A 27 32.39 -3.59 -27.05
N ASN A 28 32.86 -4.84 -27.04
CA ASN A 28 34.22 -5.16 -26.65
C ASN A 28 35.16 -5.08 -27.85
N GLU A 29 36.46 -4.98 -27.58
CA GLU A 29 37.51 -4.87 -28.60
C GLU A 29 37.58 -6.09 -29.51
N SER A 30 36.95 -7.21 -29.15
CA SER A 30 36.88 -8.43 -29.94
C SER A 30 35.67 -8.48 -30.88
N GLY A 31 34.90 -7.40 -31.02
CA GLY A 31 33.72 -7.32 -31.90
C GLY A 31 32.47 -8.06 -31.37
N GLY A 32 32.52 -8.62 -30.17
CA GLY A 32 31.33 -9.19 -29.52
C GLY A 32 30.50 -8.10 -28.84
N THR A 33 29.20 -8.19 -29.01
CA THR A 33 28.24 -7.32 -28.31
C THR A 33 27.74 -8.03 -27.07
N VAL A 34 28.00 -7.45 -25.90
CA VAL A 34 27.43 -7.95 -24.64
C VAL A 34 26.22 -7.08 -24.29
N VAL A 35 25.06 -7.68 -24.33
CA VAL A 35 23.81 -7.02 -23.96
C VAL A 35 23.54 -7.28 -22.48
N TYR A 36 23.68 -6.24 -21.66
CA TYR A 36 23.26 -6.30 -20.27
C TYR A 36 21.78 -5.94 -20.18
N HIS A 37 20.94 -6.95 -19.96
CA HIS A 37 19.58 -6.70 -19.56
C HIS A 37 19.57 -6.27 -18.07
N GLN A 38 19.44 -4.98 -17.82
CA GLN A 38 19.04 -4.56 -16.49
C GLN A 38 17.61 -5.05 -16.29
N HIS A 39 17.47 -6.12 -15.53
CA HIS A 39 16.17 -6.42 -14.95
C HIS A 39 15.77 -5.18 -14.15
N ALA A 40 14.68 -4.53 -14.56
CA ALA A 40 14.06 -3.52 -13.74
C ALA A 40 13.94 -4.10 -12.32
N ALA A 41 14.41 -3.35 -11.33
CA ALA A 41 14.24 -3.77 -9.94
C ALA A 41 12.78 -4.22 -9.79
N PRO A 42 12.52 -5.39 -9.19
CA PRO A 42 11.16 -5.89 -9.08
C PRO A 42 10.33 -4.73 -8.50
N LYS A 43 9.31 -4.30 -9.26
CA LYS A 43 8.32 -3.36 -8.74
C LYS A 43 7.80 -4.05 -7.49
N VAL A 44 8.14 -3.53 -6.32
CA VAL A 44 7.51 -3.95 -5.09
C VAL A 44 6.04 -3.63 -5.31
N GLU A 45 5.25 -4.64 -5.64
CA GLU A 45 3.81 -4.48 -5.77
C GLU A 45 3.31 -4.01 -4.41
N ARG A 46 2.94 -2.74 -4.35
CA ARG A 46 2.37 -2.17 -3.14
C ARG A 46 1.02 -2.83 -2.96
N ILE A 47 0.87 -3.61 -1.91
CA ILE A 47 -0.39 -4.26 -1.59
C ILE A 47 -1.38 -3.17 -1.20
N HIS A 48 -2.44 -3.03 -1.97
CA HIS A 48 -3.52 -2.07 -1.75
C HIS A 48 -4.85 -2.66 -2.21
N PHE A 49 -5.94 -2.09 -1.71
CA PHE A 49 -7.26 -2.41 -2.23
C PHE A 49 -7.36 -1.96 -3.70
N PRO A 50 -8.11 -2.70 -4.54
CA PRO A 50 -8.45 -2.24 -5.87
C PRO A 50 -9.15 -0.88 -5.82
N LEU A 51 -8.97 -0.07 -6.86
CA LEU A 51 -9.65 1.22 -6.96
C LEU A 51 -11.17 1.02 -6.89
N ASP A 52 -11.78 1.58 -5.87
CA ASP A 52 -13.20 1.46 -5.61
C ASP A 52 -13.70 2.67 -4.81
N GLY A 53 -14.22 3.65 -5.51
CA GLY A 53 -14.69 4.89 -4.94
C GLY A 53 -13.85 6.10 -5.36
N THR A 54 -14.28 7.25 -4.90
CA THR A 54 -13.63 8.54 -5.16
C THR A 54 -12.78 8.97 -3.96
N GLU A 55 -11.80 9.86 -4.20
CA GLU A 55 -11.04 10.46 -3.10
C GLU A 55 -11.95 11.16 -2.07
N ALA A 56 -13.01 11.82 -2.51
CA ALA A 56 -13.97 12.47 -1.62
C ALA A 56 -14.65 11.47 -0.67
N GLN A 57 -15.06 10.31 -1.18
CA GLN A 57 -15.61 9.22 -0.36
C GLN A 57 -14.56 8.67 0.61
N GLY A 58 -13.33 8.51 0.15
CA GLY A 58 -12.21 8.07 0.98
C GLY A 58 -11.92 9.02 2.14
N ARG A 59 -11.92 10.33 1.88
CA ARG A 59 -11.75 11.38 2.90
C ARG A 59 -12.87 11.36 3.93
N GLU A 60 -14.11 11.14 3.49
CA GLU A 60 -15.24 11.01 4.41
C GLU A 60 -15.07 9.78 5.32
N VAL A 61 -14.67 8.63 4.77
CA VAL A 61 -14.39 7.41 5.55
C VAL A 61 -13.25 7.65 6.53
N PHE A 62 -12.17 8.26 6.08
CA PHE A 62 -11.01 8.58 6.91
C PHE A 62 -11.39 9.48 8.09
N GLN A 63 -12.12 10.56 7.82
CA GLN A 63 -12.58 11.48 8.87
C GLN A 63 -13.49 10.79 9.87
N LYS A 64 -14.44 9.97 9.42
CA LYS A 64 -15.30 9.19 10.31
C LYS A 64 -14.52 8.22 11.20
N LEU A 65 -13.45 7.59 10.67
CA LEU A 65 -12.58 6.72 11.47
C LEU A 65 -11.86 7.50 12.58
N ILE A 66 -11.44 8.74 12.31
CA ILE A 66 -10.86 9.64 13.32
C ILE A 66 -11.91 10.04 14.35
N ASP A 67 -13.08 10.52 13.92
CA ASP A 67 -14.16 10.99 14.78
C ASP A 67 -14.66 9.90 15.74
N LYS A 68 -14.73 8.66 15.25
CA LYS A 68 -15.11 7.48 16.02
C LYS A 68 -13.93 6.85 16.77
N LYS A 69 -12.74 7.44 16.72
CA LYS A 69 -11.51 7.00 17.40
C LYS A 69 -11.02 5.60 17.04
N PHE A 70 -11.23 5.18 15.80
CA PHE A 70 -10.66 3.94 15.28
C PHE A 70 -9.19 4.11 14.87
N ILE A 71 -8.82 5.28 14.36
CA ILE A 71 -7.46 5.63 13.98
C ILE A 71 -6.99 6.92 14.68
N ALA A 72 -5.69 7.08 14.79
CA ALA A 72 -5.11 8.27 15.38
C ALA A 72 -5.32 9.51 14.50
N PRO A 73 -5.59 10.70 15.08
CA PRO A 73 -5.92 11.91 14.32
C PRO A 73 -4.74 12.45 13.49
N ASP A 74 -3.52 12.07 13.81
CA ASP A 74 -2.30 12.39 13.07
C ASP A 74 -1.94 11.38 11.98
N SER A 75 -2.84 10.44 11.69
CA SER A 75 -2.66 9.47 10.60
C SER A 75 -2.58 10.15 9.23
N ASP A 76 -1.76 9.57 8.34
CA ASP A 76 -1.54 10.12 7.00
C ASP A 76 -2.71 9.80 6.05
N GLU A 77 -3.50 10.83 5.71
CA GLU A 77 -4.67 10.70 4.85
C GLU A 77 -4.31 10.16 3.45
N GLU A 78 -3.24 10.66 2.84
CA GLU A 78 -2.82 10.25 1.49
C GLU A 78 -2.46 8.76 1.43
N SER A 79 -1.75 8.26 2.44
CA SER A 79 -1.45 6.84 2.58
C SER A 79 -2.71 6.00 2.73
N PHE A 80 -3.67 6.47 3.54
CA PHE A 80 -4.96 5.81 3.71
C PHE A 80 -5.73 5.74 2.39
N LEU A 81 -5.89 6.87 1.69
CA LEU A 81 -6.61 6.94 0.42
C LEU A 81 -6.03 6.00 -0.62
N PHE A 82 -4.69 5.98 -0.73
CA PHE A 82 -4.01 5.10 -1.68
C PHE A 82 -4.22 3.63 -1.34
N VAL A 83 -3.94 3.22 -0.10
CA VAL A 83 -4.02 1.80 0.29
C VAL A 83 -5.45 1.29 0.28
N MET A 84 -6.43 2.13 0.65
CA MET A 84 -7.84 1.76 0.64
C MET A 84 -8.50 1.83 -0.75
N GLY A 85 -7.75 2.13 -1.80
CA GLY A 85 -8.24 2.13 -3.17
C GLY A 85 -9.18 3.30 -3.50
N TYR A 86 -9.00 4.44 -2.86
CA TYR A 86 -9.70 5.69 -3.18
C TYR A 86 -8.85 6.62 -4.06
N LYS A 87 -7.56 6.34 -4.15
CA LYS A 87 -6.60 7.10 -4.94
C LYS A 87 -5.66 6.16 -5.70
N ALA A 88 -5.42 6.45 -6.99
CA ALA A 88 -4.62 5.57 -7.85
C ALA A 88 -3.12 5.64 -7.57
N GLU A 89 -2.63 6.81 -7.16
CA GLU A 89 -1.21 7.09 -7.01
C GLU A 89 -0.94 7.84 -5.72
N ILE A 90 0.26 7.67 -5.18
CA ILE A 90 0.76 8.43 -4.03
C ILE A 90 2.15 8.96 -4.33
N ASN A 91 2.39 10.22 -3.96
CA ASN A 91 3.70 10.83 -4.01
C ASN A 91 4.46 10.54 -2.72
N GLY A 92 5.53 9.73 -2.82
CA GLY A 92 6.36 9.37 -1.67
C GLY A 92 6.09 7.98 -1.11
N GLU A 93 6.43 7.80 0.16
CA GLU A 93 6.29 6.53 0.87
C GLU A 93 4.93 6.41 1.54
N VAL A 94 4.39 5.19 1.54
CA VAL A 94 3.18 4.87 2.31
C VAL A 94 3.53 4.83 3.79
N LYS A 95 2.88 5.68 4.58
CA LYS A 95 3.04 5.72 6.03
C LYS A 95 2.04 4.78 6.70
N GLN A 96 2.46 4.21 7.81
CA GLN A 96 1.59 3.36 8.61
C GLN A 96 0.57 4.18 9.39
N ILE A 97 -0.63 3.60 9.56
CA ILE A 97 -1.74 4.22 10.25
C ILE A 97 -1.88 3.61 11.64
N VAL A 98 -1.98 4.45 12.66
CA VAL A 98 -2.12 3.97 14.04
C VAL A 98 -3.57 3.60 14.32
N TRP A 99 -3.80 2.29 14.54
CA TRP A 99 -5.12 1.75 14.90
C TRP A 99 -5.32 1.80 16.41
N LEU A 100 -6.38 2.44 16.86
CA LEU A 100 -6.65 2.66 18.28
C LEU A 100 -7.58 1.61 18.89
N SER A 101 -8.53 1.08 18.11
CA SER A 101 -9.50 0.11 18.58
C SER A 101 -8.96 -1.33 18.63
N THR A 102 -9.82 -2.32 18.78
CA THR A 102 -9.43 -3.72 18.90
C THR A 102 -8.99 -4.34 17.57
N LYS A 103 -8.26 -5.45 17.61
CA LYS A 103 -7.88 -6.20 16.41
C LYS A 103 -9.08 -6.78 15.68
N GLN A 104 -10.16 -7.13 16.42
CA GLN A 104 -11.40 -7.56 15.84
C GLN A 104 -12.04 -6.46 15.01
N MET A 105 -12.07 -5.22 15.51
CA MET A 105 -12.58 -4.09 14.75
C MET A 105 -11.75 -3.82 13.49
N ALA A 106 -10.43 -3.96 13.53
CA ALA A 106 -9.61 -3.86 12.33
C ALA A 106 -9.96 -4.95 11.30
N ARG A 107 -10.19 -6.17 11.75
CA ARG A 107 -10.64 -7.27 10.88
C ARG A 107 -11.99 -6.96 10.23
N GLU A 108 -12.98 -6.51 11.03
CA GLU A 108 -14.29 -6.13 10.52
C GLU A 108 -14.20 -4.99 9.51
N PHE A 109 -13.39 -3.98 9.79
CA PHE A 109 -13.17 -2.84 8.88
C PHE A 109 -12.65 -3.30 7.51
N VAL A 110 -11.54 -4.06 7.47
CA VAL A 110 -10.96 -4.51 6.20
C VAL A 110 -11.88 -5.48 5.47
N THR A 111 -12.63 -6.29 6.20
CA THR A 111 -13.62 -7.20 5.64
C THR A 111 -14.79 -6.44 5.01
N MET A 112 -15.34 -5.43 5.71
CA MET A 112 -16.41 -4.58 5.18
C MET A 112 -15.95 -3.79 3.96
N LYS A 113 -14.73 -3.22 3.99
CA LYS A 113 -14.17 -2.53 2.84
C LYS A 113 -14.07 -3.45 1.64
N ASN A 114 -13.57 -4.66 1.84
CA ASN A 114 -13.43 -5.66 0.78
C ASN A 114 -14.78 -6.11 0.20
N GLN A 115 -15.81 -6.24 1.03
CA GLN A 115 -17.16 -6.64 0.59
C GLN A 115 -17.91 -5.54 -0.17
N LYS A 116 -17.59 -4.28 0.11
CA LYS A 116 -18.22 -3.12 -0.56
C LYS A 116 -17.57 -2.72 -1.86
N ALA A 117 -16.44 -3.30 -2.21
CA ALA A 117 -15.78 -3.07 -3.49
C ALA A 117 -16.65 -3.62 -4.64
N ILE A 118 -17.35 -2.72 -5.33
CA ILE A 118 -18.40 -3.05 -6.31
C ILE A 118 -17.82 -3.68 -7.57
N ASN A 119 -16.61 -3.32 -7.97
CA ASN A 119 -16.00 -3.66 -9.26
C ASN A 119 -14.73 -4.49 -9.16
N SER A 120 -14.34 -4.94 -7.98
CA SER A 120 -13.11 -5.69 -7.78
C SER A 120 -13.37 -7.11 -7.31
N LYS A 121 -12.49 -8.03 -7.71
CA LYS A 121 -12.46 -9.37 -7.12
C LYS A 121 -12.18 -9.22 -5.62
N GLN A 122 -13.02 -9.81 -4.81
CA GLN A 122 -12.79 -9.87 -3.36
C GLN A 122 -11.40 -10.45 -3.08
N LEU A 123 -10.65 -9.77 -2.24
CA LEU A 123 -9.34 -10.22 -1.80
C LEU A 123 -9.50 -11.41 -0.84
N LYS A 124 -8.58 -12.36 -0.96
CA LYS A 124 -8.51 -13.49 -0.02
C LYS A 124 -8.14 -12.99 1.38
N MET A 125 -8.58 -13.70 2.41
CA MET A 125 -8.30 -13.32 3.80
C MET A 125 -6.79 -13.18 4.09
N GLY A 126 -5.95 -14.08 3.58
CA GLY A 126 -4.49 -13.97 3.75
C GLY A 126 -3.91 -12.67 3.17
N THR A 127 -4.44 -12.21 2.02
CA THR A 127 -4.05 -10.91 1.44
C THR A 127 -4.51 -9.75 2.32
N LEU A 128 -5.73 -9.81 2.89
CA LEU A 128 -6.23 -8.79 3.82
C LEU A 128 -5.40 -8.72 5.11
N GLU A 129 -4.97 -9.87 5.61
CA GLU A 129 -4.09 -9.97 6.78
C GLU A 129 -2.73 -9.31 6.49
N GLU A 130 -2.11 -9.63 5.35
CA GLU A 130 -0.84 -9.04 4.92
C GLU A 130 -0.94 -7.52 4.73
N MET A 131 -2.00 -7.03 4.07
CA MET A 131 -2.26 -5.61 3.89
C MET A 131 -2.42 -4.91 5.23
N THR A 132 -3.20 -5.50 6.14
CA THR A 132 -3.46 -4.93 7.46
C THR A 132 -2.19 -4.84 8.29
N GLU A 133 -1.34 -5.87 8.26
CA GLU A 133 -0.06 -5.88 8.96
C GLU A 133 0.91 -4.82 8.41
N LYS A 134 0.88 -4.57 7.11
CA LYS A 134 1.73 -3.54 6.48
C LYS A 134 1.21 -2.12 6.66
N LEU A 135 -0.11 -1.94 6.68
CA LEU A 135 -0.72 -0.62 6.74
C LEU A 135 -0.92 -0.12 8.16
N PHE A 136 -1.40 -0.97 9.06
CA PHE A 136 -1.78 -0.56 10.40
C PHE A 136 -0.74 -0.97 11.45
N VAL A 137 -0.55 -0.08 12.42
CA VAL A 137 0.22 -0.35 13.64
C VAL A 137 -0.67 -0.17 14.86
N LYS A 138 -0.44 -0.99 15.86
CA LYS A 138 -1.06 -0.87 17.18
C LYS A 138 -0.01 -1.10 18.25
N ASP A 139 0.06 -0.17 19.21
CA ASP A 139 1.05 -0.21 20.29
C ASP A 139 2.51 -0.35 19.76
N GLY A 140 2.81 0.38 18.69
CA GLY A 140 4.13 0.39 18.03
C GLY A 140 4.51 -0.90 17.29
N LYS A 141 3.56 -1.82 17.05
CA LYS A 141 3.79 -3.09 16.36
C LYS A 141 2.84 -3.23 15.17
N PRO A 142 3.24 -3.95 14.10
CA PRO A 142 2.33 -4.29 13.01
C PRO A 142 1.05 -4.94 13.52
N LEU A 143 -0.09 -4.49 13.01
CA LEU A 143 -1.39 -4.98 13.43
C LEU A 143 -1.68 -6.32 12.79
N LYS A 144 -1.67 -7.39 13.61
CA LYS A 144 -2.10 -8.72 13.18
C LYS A 144 -3.59 -8.90 13.46
N LEU A 145 -4.35 -9.33 12.45
CA LEU A 145 -5.77 -9.56 12.62
C LEU A 145 -6.04 -10.69 13.61
N ALA A 146 -7.06 -10.51 14.44
CA ALA A 146 -7.50 -11.53 15.37
C ALA A 146 -8.30 -12.62 14.64
N ASN A 147 -8.27 -13.84 15.18
CA ASN A 147 -9.16 -14.91 14.76
C ASN A 147 -10.63 -14.52 14.97
N ASN A 148 -11.53 -15.11 14.17
CA ASN A 148 -12.96 -14.85 14.26
C ASN A 148 -13.48 -15.15 15.67
N LYS A 149 -13.77 -14.10 16.41
CA LYS A 149 -14.65 -14.14 17.56
C LYS A 149 -15.83 -13.23 17.24
N SER A 150 -17.01 -13.64 17.60
CA SER A 150 -18.22 -12.80 17.50
C SER A 150 -17.96 -11.49 18.22
N VAL A 151 -18.18 -10.39 17.54
CA VAL A 151 -18.08 -9.05 18.11
C VAL A 151 -19.49 -8.48 18.14
N GLU A 152 -20.10 -8.55 19.30
CA GLU A 152 -21.30 -7.80 19.62
C GLU A 152 -20.86 -6.57 20.43
N SER A 153 -20.79 -5.43 19.78
CA SER A 153 -20.46 -4.20 20.49
C SER A 153 -21.01 -2.97 19.75
N ILE A 154 -21.22 -1.91 20.51
CA ILE A 154 -21.56 -0.58 20.00
C ILE A 154 -20.52 -0.14 18.96
N GLU A 155 -19.24 -0.48 19.13
CA GLU A 155 -18.17 -0.19 18.18
C GLU A 155 -18.42 -0.82 16.80
N LEU A 156 -19.06 -2.00 16.72
CA LEU A 156 -19.38 -2.62 15.43
C LEU A 156 -20.44 -1.81 14.67
N ASP A 157 -21.42 -1.26 15.36
CA ASP A 157 -22.45 -0.42 14.74
C ASP A 157 -21.88 0.92 14.29
N ASP A 158 -20.97 1.50 15.07
CA ASP A 158 -20.20 2.67 14.68
C ASP A 158 -19.37 2.39 13.41
N LEU A 159 -18.74 1.23 13.33
CA LEU A 159 -17.97 0.83 12.16
C LEU A 159 -18.86 0.65 10.92
N LYS A 160 -20.03 0.04 11.06
CA LYS A 160 -21.01 -0.10 9.97
C LYS A 160 -21.51 1.25 9.47
N GLU A 161 -21.67 2.22 10.37
CA GLU A 161 -22.11 3.58 10.04
C GLU A 161 -21.10 4.32 9.17
N ILE A 162 -19.81 4.06 9.34
CA ILE A 162 -18.73 4.65 8.52
C ILE A 162 -18.98 4.41 7.03
N PHE A 163 -19.44 3.22 6.67
CA PHE A 163 -19.70 2.82 5.28
C PHE A 163 -21.14 3.11 4.79
N ARG A 164 -22.00 3.68 5.62
CA ARG A 164 -23.33 4.08 5.16
C ARG A 164 -23.22 5.33 4.27
N PRO A 165 -23.80 5.28 3.06
CA PRO A 165 -23.89 6.49 2.25
C PRO A 165 -24.68 7.54 3.03
N LYS A 166 -24.28 8.81 2.92
CA LYS A 166 -25.13 9.90 3.42
C LYS A 166 -26.48 9.79 2.71
N SER A 167 -27.55 9.66 3.47
CA SER A 167 -28.89 9.81 2.91
C SER A 167 -28.94 11.21 2.30
N THR A 168 -29.04 11.29 0.99
CA THR A 168 -29.35 12.54 0.32
C THR A 168 -30.77 12.90 0.74
N ILE A 169 -30.89 13.75 1.76
CA ILE A 169 -32.19 14.38 2.08
C ILE A 169 -32.41 15.36 0.95
N ASN A 170 -33.28 14.98 0.02
CA ASN A 170 -33.86 15.91 -0.96
C ASN A 170 -34.78 16.86 -0.26
#